data_7cb988dd16868f385ee41f9e582a8308
#
_entry.id   7cb988dd16868f385ee41f9e582a8308
#
_cell.length_a   1.000
_cell.length_b   1.000
_cell.length_c   1.000
_cell.angle_alpha   90.00
_cell.angle_beta   90.00
_cell.angle_gamma   90.00
#
_symmetry.space_group_name_H-M   'P 1'
#
loop_
_entity.id
_entity.type
_entity.pdbx_description
1 polymer ?
#
loop_
_entity_poly.entity_id
_entity_poly.type
_entity_poly.pdbx_seq_one_letter_code
_entity_poly.pdbx_strand_id
1 'polypeptide(L)'
;MSDAVQNIKTIAKRELSGYFTSPVAYVVIVIWLLLNGFFTFSLGGFFEMGQASLTMSFFRWHPWLYLLLAPAVGMRLWSEERRQHTMELLLTMPITTWQAIVGKFIASWLLLIIALALTFPVVITVCYLGDADMGEIITGYAGSALLAGGYLAVTSMTSAMTRNQVISFIVSVVACFFLLLSGLEPVTDLLPNWLVGIVTSLSSLTHFIAFQKGVLDSRDLIYFGSLIGFALFLNGIIIRNLRAG
;
A
#
# COMPACT_ATOMS: atom_id res chain seq x y z
N MET A 1 10.30 -10.11 25.08
CA MET A 1 10.42 -9.43 23.75
C MET A 1 10.70 -10.42 22.62
N SER A 2 11.50 -11.45 22.81
CA SER A 2 11.79 -12.51 21.81
C SER A 2 10.52 -13.22 21.32
N ASP A 3 9.62 -13.61 22.22
CA ASP A 3 8.41 -14.38 21.89
C ASP A 3 7.40 -13.60 21.06
N ALA A 4 7.25 -12.28 21.31
CA ALA A 4 6.35 -11.42 20.54
C ALA A 4 6.80 -11.28 19.08
N VAL A 5 8.09 -11.07 18.85
CA VAL A 5 8.65 -10.96 17.50
C VAL A 5 8.56 -12.30 16.77
N GLN A 6 8.79 -13.40 17.48
CA GLN A 6 8.69 -14.75 16.93
C GLN A 6 7.25 -15.08 16.52
N ASN A 7 6.25 -14.70 17.34
CA ASN A 7 4.85 -14.86 17.00
C ASN A 7 4.46 -14.06 15.76
N ILE A 8 4.85 -12.78 15.67
CA ILE A 8 4.61 -11.94 14.48
C ILE A 8 5.22 -12.58 13.24
N LYS A 9 6.48 -13.02 13.31
CA LYS A 9 7.17 -13.66 12.19
C LYS A 9 6.48 -14.97 11.77
N THR A 10 6.02 -15.77 12.71
CA THR A 10 5.30 -17.02 12.45
C THR A 10 3.97 -16.76 11.76
N ILE A 11 3.21 -15.77 12.24
CA ILE A 11 1.94 -15.35 11.62
C ILE A 11 2.21 -14.83 10.22
N ALA A 12 3.17 -13.91 10.05
CA ALA A 12 3.49 -13.35 8.75
C ALA A 12 3.93 -14.42 7.74
N LYS A 13 4.76 -15.38 8.16
CA LYS A 13 5.18 -16.50 7.30
C LYS A 13 4.00 -17.37 6.89
N ARG A 14 3.11 -17.71 7.83
CA ARG A 14 1.93 -18.53 7.55
C ARG A 14 0.98 -17.82 6.57
N GLU A 15 0.67 -16.57 6.80
CA GLU A 15 -0.19 -15.78 5.92
C GLU A 15 0.42 -15.59 4.53
N LEU A 16 1.72 -15.25 4.46
CA LEU A 16 2.42 -15.12 3.19
C LEU A 16 2.44 -16.44 2.41
N SER A 17 2.72 -17.56 3.08
CA SER A 17 2.63 -18.88 2.47
C SER A 17 1.22 -19.17 1.96
N GLY A 18 0.18 -18.77 2.70
CA GLY A 18 -1.22 -18.88 2.29
C GLY A 18 -1.54 -18.13 0.99
N TYR A 19 -0.93 -16.98 0.75
CA TYR A 19 -1.09 -16.25 -0.52
C TYR A 19 -0.48 -17.03 -1.71
N PHE A 20 0.66 -17.69 -1.51
CA PHE A 20 1.34 -18.45 -2.58
C PHE A 20 0.79 -19.88 -2.77
N THR A 21 0.12 -20.45 -1.78
CA THR A 21 -0.60 -21.73 -1.95
C THR A 21 -1.94 -21.56 -2.64
N SER A 22 -2.46 -20.33 -2.67
CA SER A 22 -3.65 -19.94 -3.43
C SER A 22 -3.25 -19.19 -4.71
N PRO A 23 -4.11 -19.11 -5.74
CA PRO A 23 -3.81 -18.35 -6.96
C PRO A 23 -3.73 -16.83 -6.73
N VAL A 24 -4.09 -16.32 -5.54
CA VAL A 24 -4.21 -14.89 -5.25
C VAL A 24 -2.89 -14.13 -5.47
N ALA A 25 -1.77 -14.64 -4.94
CA ALA A 25 -0.47 -13.98 -5.10
C ALA A 25 -0.07 -13.86 -6.56
N TYR A 26 -0.24 -14.93 -7.33
CA TYR A 26 0.11 -14.95 -8.76
C TYR A 26 -0.75 -13.98 -9.56
N VAL A 27 -2.05 -13.95 -9.31
CA VAL A 27 -2.98 -13.01 -9.98
C VAL A 27 -2.61 -11.57 -9.67
N VAL A 28 -2.33 -11.24 -8.40
CA VAL A 28 -1.92 -9.90 -7.98
C VAL A 28 -0.61 -9.49 -8.67
N ILE A 29 0.41 -10.36 -8.67
CA ILE A 29 1.71 -10.09 -9.28
C ILE A 29 1.56 -9.90 -10.80
N VAL A 30 0.83 -10.79 -11.48
CA VAL A 30 0.63 -10.71 -12.93
C VAL A 30 -0.11 -9.43 -13.30
N ILE A 31 -1.20 -9.11 -12.61
CA ILE A 31 -1.95 -7.87 -12.87
C ILE A 31 -1.05 -6.65 -12.61
N TRP A 32 -0.27 -6.64 -11.53
CA TRP A 32 0.66 -5.55 -11.23
C TRP A 32 1.68 -5.35 -12.36
N LEU A 33 2.34 -6.43 -12.80
CA LEU A 33 3.35 -6.35 -13.85
C LEU A 33 2.75 -5.92 -15.20
N LEU A 34 1.58 -6.45 -15.57
CA LEU A 34 0.89 -6.09 -16.81
C LEU A 34 0.47 -4.62 -16.80
N LEU A 35 -0.14 -4.16 -15.72
CA LEU A 35 -0.58 -2.76 -15.60
C LEU A 35 0.63 -1.82 -15.58
N ASN A 36 1.67 -2.11 -14.80
CA ASN A 36 2.89 -1.29 -14.81
C ASN A 36 3.53 -1.23 -16.20
N GLY A 37 3.67 -2.37 -16.87
CA GLY A 37 4.20 -2.40 -18.23
C GLY A 37 3.36 -1.56 -19.20
N PHE A 38 2.04 -1.75 -19.19
CA PHE A 38 1.13 -1.01 -20.04
C PHE A 38 1.17 0.51 -19.76
N PHE A 39 1.08 0.90 -18.49
CA PHE A 39 1.12 2.32 -18.11
C PHE A 39 2.46 2.96 -18.40
N THR A 40 3.57 2.26 -18.21
CA THR A 40 4.92 2.80 -18.49
C THR A 40 5.18 2.99 -19.98
N PHE A 41 4.91 1.98 -20.78
CA PHE A 41 5.31 1.98 -22.19
C PHE A 41 4.25 2.57 -23.12
N SER A 42 2.95 2.40 -22.83
CA SER A 42 1.88 2.90 -23.71
C SER A 42 1.39 4.29 -23.29
N LEU A 43 0.96 4.46 -22.02
CA LEU A 43 0.42 5.75 -21.56
C LEU A 43 1.49 6.70 -21.03
N GLY A 44 2.54 6.15 -20.42
CA GLY A 44 3.66 6.94 -19.91
C GLY A 44 4.62 7.43 -20.99
N GLY A 45 4.48 6.95 -22.23
CA GLY A 45 5.27 7.40 -23.36
C GLY A 45 6.78 7.26 -23.15
N PHE A 46 7.23 6.22 -22.43
CA PHE A 46 8.62 6.07 -22.02
C PHE A 46 9.60 6.25 -23.20
N PHE A 47 9.32 5.60 -24.34
CA PHE A 47 10.18 5.69 -25.53
C PHE A 47 10.03 7.03 -26.25
N GLU A 48 8.87 7.69 -26.15
CA GLU A 48 8.60 8.97 -26.82
C GLU A 48 9.26 10.14 -26.10
N MET A 49 9.41 10.05 -24.78
CA MET A 49 10.04 11.10 -23.97
C MET A 49 11.53 11.27 -24.25
N GLY A 50 12.22 10.24 -24.75
CA GLY A 50 13.65 10.29 -25.06
C GLY A 50 14.55 10.59 -23.86
N GLN A 51 14.04 10.40 -22.63
CA GLN A 51 14.74 10.62 -21.37
C GLN A 51 14.85 9.32 -20.58
N ALA A 52 16.05 9.03 -20.05
CA ALA A 52 16.30 7.88 -19.21
C ALA A 52 15.85 8.13 -17.76
N SER A 53 14.58 8.50 -17.55
CA SER A 53 13.98 8.75 -16.24
C SER A 53 12.70 7.92 -16.05
N LEU A 54 12.54 7.34 -14.87
CA LEU A 54 11.34 6.59 -14.48
C LEU A 54 10.29 7.46 -13.77
N THR A 55 10.61 8.71 -13.47
CA THR A 55 9.76 9.59 -12.65
C THR A 55 8.40 9.80 -13.29
N MET A 56 8.34 10.20 -14.56
CA MET A 56 7.09 10.53 -15.26
C MET A 56 6.44 9.34 -15.96
N SER A 57 7.24 8.37 -16.40
CA SER A 57 6.73 7.24 -17.17
C SER A 57 6.31 6.05 -16.30
N PHE A 58 6.99 5.81 -15.17
CA PHE A 58 6.79 4.63 -14.31
C PHE A 58 6.20 5.01 -12.95
N PHE A 59 6.92 5.77 -12.12
CA PHE A 59 6.48 6.06 -10.74
C PHE A 59 5.21 6.91 -10.67
N ARG A 60 4.95 7.77 -11.63
CA ARG A 60 3.74 8.60 -11.71
C ARG A 60 2.44 7.77 -11.60
N TRP A 61 2.45 6.54 -12.09
CA TRP A 61 1.27 5.69 -12.13
C TRP A 61 1.07 4.86 -10.85
N HIS A 62 2.10 4.72 -10.01
CA HIS A 62 2.02 3.90 -8.80
C HIS A 62 0.90 4.30 -7.84
N PRO A 63 0.63 5.59 -7.54
CA PRO A 63 -0.49 5.96 -6.67
C PRO A 63 -1.84 5.46 -7.21
N TRP A 64 -2.04 5.53 -8.51
CA TRP A 64 -3.27 5.08 -9.17
C TRP A 64 -3.39 3.56 -9.22
N LEU A 65 -2.29 2.87 -9.45
CA LEU A 65 -2.27 1.41 -9.47
C LEU A 65 -2.47 0.82 -8.08
N TYR A 66 -1.80 1.36 -7.07
CA TYR A 66 -1.98 0.92 -5.68
C TYR A 66 -3.37 1.26 -5.12
N LEU A 67 -4.05 2.28 -5.67
CA LEU A 67 -5.42 2.61 -5.31
C LEU A 67 -6.38 1.43 -5.47
N LEU A 68 -6.13 0.56 -6.44
CA LEU A 68 -6.92 -0.65 -6.69
C LEU A 68 -6.26 -1.89 -6.09
N LEU A 69 -4.94 -2.02 -6.23
CA LEU A 69 -4.23 -3.23 -5.87
C LEU A 69 -4.10 -3.42 -4.36
N ALA A 70 -3.81 -2.37 -3.60
CA ALA A 70 -3.71 -2.47 -2.15
C ALA A 70 -5.05 -2.86 -1.50
N PRO A 71 -6.21 -2.26 -1.89
CA PRO A 71 -7.52 -2.73 -1.48
C PRO A 71 -7.85 -4.16 -1.92
N ALA A 72 -7.45 -4.57 -3.12
CA ALA A 72 -7.70 -5.94 -3.58
C ALA A 72 -6.97 -7.00 -2.75
N VAL A 73 -5.75 -6.69 -2.29
CA VAL A 73 -4.99 -7.57 -1.39
C VAL A 73 -5.55 -7.50 0.03
N GLY A 74 -5.81 -6.30 0.53
CA GLY A 74 -6.15 -6.06 1.93
C GLY A 74 -7.60 -6.35 2.30
N MET A 75 -8.52 -6.37 1.33
CA MET A 75 -9.95 -6.56 1.61
C MET A 75 -10.27 -7.85 2.37
N ARG A 76 -9.43 -8.89 2.23
CA ARG A 76 -9.65 -10.20 2.85
C ARG A 76 -9.05 -10.33 4.25
N LEU A 77 -8.19 -9.40 4.68
CA LEU A 77 -7.39 -9.53 5.89
C LEU A 77 -8.20 -9.84 7.15
N TRP A 78 -9.37 -9.22 7.27
CA TRP A 78 -10.27 -9.37 8.42
C TRP A 78 -11.70 -9.75 8.01
N SER A 79 -12.18 -9.26 6.87
CA SER A 79 -13.55 -9.51 6.43
C SER A 79 -13.82 -11.00 6.19
N GLU A 80 -12.84 -11.76 5.71
CA GLU A 80 -12.96 -13.20 5.52
C GLU A 80 -13.07 -13.94 6.85
N GLU A 81 -12.22 -13.61 7.84
CA GLU A 81 -12.29 -14.21 9.17
C GLU A 81 -13.60 -13.89 9.88
N ARG A 82 -14.11 -12.66 9.70
CA ARG A 82 -15.41 -12.25 10.22
C ARG A 82 -16.56 -13.00 9.54
N ARG A 83 -16.44 -13.26 8.25
CA ARG A 83 -17.44 -14.02 7.47
C ARG A 83 -17.49 -15.47 7.87
N GLN A 84 -16.32 -16.07 8.11
CA GLN A 84 -16.17 -17.48 8.48
C GLN A 84 -16.32 -17.75 9.98
N HIS A 85 -16.55 -16.72 10.80
CA HIS A 85 -16.58 -16.81 12.26
C HIS A 85 -15.29 -17.41 12.89
N THR A 86 -14.16 -17.35 12.17
CA THR A 86 -12.87 -17.83 12.65
C THR A 86 -12.13 -16.79 13.50
N MET A 87 -12.65 -15.58 13.58
CA MET A 87 -12.07 -14.51 14.38
C MET A 87 -12.07 -14.84 15.88
N GLU A 88 -13.09 -15.54 16.37
CA GLU A 88 -13.16 -16.01 17.75
C GLU A 88 -12.06 -17.03 18.07
N LEU A 89 -11.78 -17.95 17.14
CA LEU A 89 -10.68 -18.90 17.26
C LEU A 89 -9.32 -18.20 17.31
N LEU A 90 -9.13 -17.17 16.50
CA LEU A 90 -7.88 -16.37 16.51
C LEU A 90 -7.68 -15.67 17.87
N LEU A 91 -8.77 -15.22 18.49
CA LEU A 91 -8.74 -14.52 19.77
C LEU A 91 -8.58 -15.44 20.98
N THR A 92 -8.82 -16.75 20.84
CA THR A 92 -8.56 -17.77 21.89
C THR A 92 -7.13 -18.28 21.86
N MET A 93 -6.37 -18.02 20.78
CA MET A 93 -4.96 -18.38 20.72
C MET A 93 -4.12 -17.55 21.71
N PRO A 94 -2.98 -18.08 22.21
CA PRO A 94 -2.09 -17.38 23.13
C PRO A 94 -1.25 -16.30 22.43
N ILE A 95 -1.91 -15.48 21.60
CA ILE A 95 -1.32 -14.35 20.87
C ILE A 95 -2.08 -13.07 21.18
N THR A 96 -1.37 -11.95 21.20
CA THR A 96 -2.04 -10.65 21.35
C THR A 96 -2.67 -10.19 20.03
N THR A 97 -3.76 -9.43 20.11
CA THR A 97 -4.42 -8.85 18.94
C THR A 97 -3.44 -8.05 18.05
N TRP A 98 -2.51 -7.35 18.70
CA TRP A 98 -1.47 -6.60 17.98
C TRP A 98 -0.52 -7.47 17.18
N GLN A 99 -0.14 -8.63 17.71
CA GLN A 99 0.72 -9.58 16.99
C GLN A 99 0.02 -10.12 15.74
N ALA A 100 -1.28 -10.37 15.82
CA ALA A 100 -2.08 -10.78 14.67
C ALA A 100 -2.18 -9.66 13.63
N ILE A 101 -2.49 -8.41 14.04
CA ILE A 101 -2.63 -7.26 13.14
C ILE A 101 -1.31 -7.01 12.39
N VAL A 102 -0.21 -6.89 13.13
CA VAL A 102 1.10 -6.60 12.55
C VAL A 102 1.58 -7.76 11.67
N GLY A 103 1.39 -9.00 12.10
CA GLY A 103 1.77 -10.18 11.31
C GLY A 103 1.04 -10.27 9.97
N LYS A 104 -0.29 -10.05 9.96
CA LYS A 104 -1.09 -10.03 8.74
C LYS A 104 -0.74 -8.86 7.84
N PHE A 105 -0.55 -7.67 8.41
CA PHE A 105 -0.13 -6.49 7.67
C PHE A 105 1.22 -6.72 6.98
N ILE A 106 2.24 -7.21 7.70
CA ILE A 106 3.56 -7.47 7.14
C ILE A 106 3.49 -8.51 6.01
N ALA A 107 2.72 -9.58 6.16
CA ALA A 107 2.57 -10.60 5.12
C ALA A 107 2.01 -10.00 3.82
N SER A 108 0.95 -9.22 3.92
CA SER A 108 0.30 -8.59 2.77
C SER A 108 1.17 -7.49 2.15
N TRP A 109 1.88 -6.72 2.99
CA TRP A 109 2.82 -5.71 2.52
C TRP A 109 4.01 -6.35 1.80
N LEU A 110 4.55 -7.46 2.32
CA LEU A 110 5.61 -8.21 1.65
C LEU A 110 5.17 -8.73 0.27
N LEU A 111 3.92 -9.16 0.12
CA LEU A 111 3.39 -9.55 -1.19
C LEU A 111 3.45 -8.37 -2.19
N LEU A 112 3.04 -7.16 -1.77
CA LEU A 112 3.11 -5.97 -2.62
C LEU A 112 4.57 -5.55 -2.91
N ILE A 113 5.47 -5.69 -1.94
CA ILE A 113 6.91 -5.44 -2.13
C ILE A 113 7.52 -6.45 -3.12
N ILE A 114 7.13 -7.72 -3.05
CA ILE A 114 7.58 -8.74 -4.03
C ILE A 114 7.09 -8.39 -5.43
N ALA A 115 5.82 -8.00 -5.57
CA ALA A 115 5.28 -7.55 -6.85
C ALA A 115 6.03 -6.33 -7.38
N LEU A 116 6.32 -5.35 -6.52
CA LEU A 116 7.11 -4.17 -6.86
C LEU A 116 8.55 -4.55 -7.26
N ALA A 117 9.21 -5.42 -6.50
CA ALA A 117 10.57 -5.86 -6.81
C ALA A 117 10.66 -6.57 -8.16
N LEU A 118 9.63 -7.31 -8.55
CA LEU A 118 9.58 -7.99 -9.85
C LEU A 118 9.48 -7.02 -11.05
N THR A 119 9.31 -5.71 -10.84
CA THR A 119 9.42 -4.70 -11.89
C THR A 119 10.87 -4.30 -12.21
N PHE A 120 11.87 -4.92 -11.55
CA PHE A 120 13.31 -4.66 -11.79
C PHE A 120 13.76 -4.68 -13.25
N PRO A 121 13.15 -5.48 -14.18
CA PRO A 121 13.55 -5.44 -15.59
C PRO A 121 13.37 -4.05 -16.23
N VAL A 122 12.39 -3.26 -15.74
CA VAL A 122 12.19 -1.88 -16.19
C VAL A 122 13.41 -1.02 -15.85
N VAL A 123 13.99 -1.20 -14.65
CA VAL A 123 15.22 -0.50 -14.23
C VAL A 123 16.39 -0.88 -15.13
N ILE A 124 16.57 -2.17 -15.44
CA ILE A 124 17.61 -2.63 -16.36
C ILE A 124 17.45 -1.99 -17.73
N THR A 125 16.22 -1.93 -18.25
CA THR A 125 15.92 -1.32 -19.55
C THR A 125 16.32 0.16 -19.58
N VAL A 126 15.98 0.91 -18.52
CA VAL A 126 16.31 2.35 -18.45
C VAL A 126 17.81 2.57 -18.36
N CYS A 127 18.52 1.83 -17.53
CA CYS A 127 19.98 1.91 -17.40
C CYS A 127 20.72 1.49 -18.69
N TYR A 128 20.13 0.61 -19.49
CA TYR A 128 20.68 0.21 -20.79
C TYR A 128 20.47 1.28 -21.87
N LEU A 129 19.35 2.00 -21.83
CA LEU A 129 18.97 3.00 -22.81
C LEU A 129 19.62 4.38 -22.58
N GLY A 130 20.08 4.68 -21.38
CA GLY A 130 20.66 5.96 -21.05
C GLY A 130 21.24 6.03 -19.63
N ASP A 131 21.69 7.23 -19.27
CA ASP A 131 22.27 7.52 -17.95
C ASP A 131 21.14 7.83 -16.97
N ALA A 132 20.65 6.77 -16.31
CA ALA A 132 19.54 6.86 -15.37
C ALA A 132 20.02 7.34 -13.98
N ASP A 133 19.29 8.26 -13.36
CA ASP A 133 19.57 8.67 -11.99
C ASP A 133 19.15 7.56 -11.00
N MET A 134 20.17 6.88 -10.45
CA MET A 134 19.96 5.82 -9.45
C MET A 134 19.35 6.36 -8.16
N GLY A 135 19.53 7.64 -7.84
CA GLY A 135 18.90 8.30 -6.71
C GLY A 135 17.38 8.33 -6.85
N GLU A 136 16.87 8.80 -8.01
CA GLU A 136 15.43 8.79 -8.33
C GLU A 136 14.85 7.38 -8.30
N ILE A 137 15.58 6.39 -8.81
CA ILE A 137 15.12 4.99 -8.84
C ILE A 137 14.97 4.45 -7.43
N ILE A 138 16.00 4.53 -6.61
CA ILE A 138 16.00 3.98 -5.24
C ILE A 138 14.93 4.66 -4.39
N THR A 139 14.86 5.99 -4.41
CA THR A 139 13.87 6.73 -3.64
C THR A 139 12.46 6.48 -4.16
N GLY A 140 12.25 6.39 -5.46
CA GLY A 140 10.97 6.05 -6.07
C GLY A 140 10.46 4.67 -5.67
N TYR A 141 11.32 3.65 -5.64
CA TYR A 141 10.98 2.31 -5.13
C TYR A 141 10.66 2.33 -3.62
N ALA A 142 11.47 3.05 -2.83
CA ALA A 142 11.21 3.21 -1.40
C ALA A 142 9.87 3.91 -1.12
N GLY A 143 9.60 5.02 -1.82
CA GLY A 143 8.33 5.73 -1.76
C GLY A 143 7.15 4.86 -2.19
N SER A 144 7.31 4.06 -3.25
CA SER A 144 6.29 3.12 -3.72
C SER A 144 5.97 2.04 -2.69
N ALA A 145 6.99 1.50 -2.00
CA ALA A 145 6.80 0.53 -0.93
C ALA A 145 6.05 1.15 0.28
N LEU A 146 6.39 2.39 0.65
CA LEU A 146 5.72 3.12 1.73
C LEU A 146 4.27 3.46 1.38
N LEU A 147 4.01 3.92 0.16
CA LEU A 147 2.68 4.20 -0.35
C LEU A 147 1.80 2.95 -0.35
N ALA A 148 2.32 1.83 -0.84
CA ALA A 148 1.64 0.53 -0.80
C ALA A 148 1.30 0.13 0.63
N GLY A 149 2.23 0.32 1.58
CA GLY A 149 2.02 0.08 3.01
C GLY A 149 0.94 0.98 3.60
N GLY A 150 0.93 2.27 3.26
CA GLY A 150 -0.08 3.24 3.70
C GLY A 150 -1.49 2.84 3.26
N TYR A 151 -1.68 2.58 1.97
CA TYR A 151 -2.96 2.15 1.42
C TYR A 151 -3.41 0.79 1.96
N LEU A 152 -2.47 -0.13 2.14
CA LEU A 152 -2.75 -1.44 2.73
C LEU A 152 -3.18 -1.32 4.21
N ALA A 153 -2.57 -0.43 4.99
CA ALA A 153 -2.94 -0.18 6.38
C ALA A 153 -4.37 0.38 6.49
N VAL A 154 -4.72 1.35 5.65
CA VAL A 154 -6.09 1.88 5.53
C VAL A 154 -7.06 0.76 5.15
N THR A 155 -6.69 -0.08 4.19
CA THR A 155 -7.52 -1.22 3.77
C THR A 155 -7.67 -2.26 4.89
N SER A 156 -6.63 -2.52 5.65
CA SER A 156 -6.70 -3.43 6.80
C SER A 156 -7.71 -2.94 7.84
N MET A 157 -7.73 -1.63 8.11
CA MET A 157 -8.69 -0.99 9.00
C MET A 157 -10.14 -1.14 8.49
N THR A 158 -10.40 -0.82 7.22
CA THR A 158 -11.73 -0.92 6.62
C THR A 158 -12.20 -2.37 6.51
N SER A 159 -11.29 -3.31 6.26
CA SER A 159 -11.57 -4.74 6.26
C SER A 159 -12.07 -5.25 7.61
N ALA A 160 -11.59 -4.69 8.72
CA ALA A 160 -12.06 -5.03 10.05
C ALA A 160 -13.48 -4.50 10.34
N MET A 161 -13.95 -3.48 9.63
CA MET A 161 -15.29 -2.89 9.85
C MET A 161 -16.42 -3.71 9.25
N THR A 162 -16.17 -4.55 8.25
CA THR A 162 -17.21 -5.27 7.51
C THR A 162 -16.97 -6.78 7.44
N ARG A 163 -18.04 -7.55 7.26
CA ARG A 163 -17.99 -9.01 6.98
C ARG A 163 -17.98 -9.31 5.48
N ASN A 164 -18.20 -8.31 4.63
CA ASN A 164 -18.30 -8.48 3.18
C ASN A 164 -17.03 -7.92 2.51
N GLN A 165 -16.31 -8.77 1.78
CA GLN A 165 -15.08 -8.40 1.08
C GLN A 165 -15.30 -7.31 0.03
N VAL A 166 -16.43 -7.36 -0.71
CA VAL A 166 -16.73 -6.37 -1.76
C VAL A 166 -16.98 -4.99 -1.14
N ILE A 167 -17.72 -4.94 -0.02
CA ILE A 167 -17.94 -3.69 0.71
C ILE A 167 -16.61 -3.17 1.26
N SER A 168 -15.78 -4.05 1.83
CA SER A 168 -14.44 -3.70 2.29
C SER A 168 -13.60 -3.08 1.17
N PHE A 169 -13.60 -3.71 -0.01
CA PHE A 169 -12.89 -3.21 -1.18
C PHE A 169 -13.34 -1.81 -1.58
N ILE A 170 -14.66 -1.61 -1.75
CA ILE A 170 -15.22 -0.32 -2.16
C ILE A 170 -14.89 0.78 -1.15
N VAL A 171 -15.11 0.53 0.14
CA VAL A 171 -14.82 1.51 1.20
C VAL A 171 -13.33 1.84 1.25
N SER A 172 -12.47 0.84 1.07
CA SER A 172 -11.02 1.04 1.03
C SER A 172 -10.59 1.89 -0.17
N VAL A 173 -11.12 1.59 -1.36
CA VAL A 173 -10.84 2.37 -2.57
C VAL A 173 -11.26 3.83 -2.37
N VAL A 174 -12.46 4.07 -1.83
CA VAL A 174 -12.95 5.43 -1.57
C VAL A 174 -12.06 6.16 -0.57
N ALA A 175 -11.66 5.49 0.53
CA ALA A 175 -10.79 6.10 1.54
C ALA A 175 -9.40 6.43 0.96
N CYS A 176 -8.77 5.51 0.22
CA CYS A 176 -7.48 5.74 -0.43
C CYS A 176 -7.59 6.80 -1.53
N PHE A 177 -8.69 6.82 -2.29
CA PHE A 177 -8.95 7.82 -3.31
C PHE A 177 -9.07 9.22 -2.71
N PHE A 178 -9.72 9.35 -1.56
CA PHE A 178 -9.78 10.61 -0.83
C PHE A 178 -8.38 11.11 -0.43
N LEU A 179 -7.51 10.23 0.09
CA LEU A 179 -6.12 10.56 0.42
C LEU A 179 -5.30 10.94 -0.83
N LEU A 180 -5.62 10.37 -1.99
CA LEU A 180 -4.96 10.72 -3.24
C LEU A 180 -5.45 12.05 -3.79
N LEU A 181 -6.78 12.27 -3.84
CA LEU A 181 -7.39 13.48 -4.39
C LEU A 181 -7.03 14.74 -3.61
N SER A 182 -6.81 14.62 -2.29
CA SER A 182 -6.51 15.75 -1.42
C SER A 182 -5.25 16.54 -1.83
N GLY A 183 -4.40 15.98 -2.69
CA GLY A 183 -3.20 16.66 -3.23
C GLY A 183 -3.33 17.18 -4.66
N LEU A 184 -4.50 17.01 -5.29
CA LEU A 184 -4.68 17.48 -6.65
C LEU A 184 -5.07 18.96 -6.68
N GLU A 185 -4.41 19.73 -7.56
CA GLU A 185 -4.69 21.16 -7.76
C GLU A 185 -6.19 21.48 -7.94
N PRO A 186 -6.95 20.71 -8.79
CA PRO A 186 -8.38 21.01 -8.95
C PRO A 186 -9.21 20.88 -7.68
N VAL A 187 -8.74 20.11 -6.69
CA VAL A 187 -9.42 19.96 -5.40
C VAL A 187 -8.98 21.07 -4.44
N THR A 188 -7.69 21.41 -4.43
CA THR A 188 -7.16 22.46 -3.57
C THR A 188 -7.65 23.85 -3.94
N ASP A 189 -7.87 24.11 -5.23
CA ASP A 189 -8.38 25.40 -5.74
C ASP A 189 -9.84 25.67 -5.34
N LEU A 190 -10.60 24.62 -5.02
CA LEU A 190 -11.98 24.74 -4.53
C LEU A 190 -12.05 25.05 -3.02
N LEU A 191 -10.92 24.96 -2.31
CA LEU A 191 -10.88 25.07 -0.86
C LEU A 191 -10.46 26.49 -0.42
N PRO A 192 -10.99 27.00 0.71
CA PRO A 192 -10.48 28.19 1.32
C PRO A 192 -9.00 28.05 1.70
N ASN A 193 -8.21 29.13 1.56
CA ASN A 193 -6.77 29.13 1.79
C ASN A 193 -6.32 28.55 3.14
N TRP A 194 -7.14 28.66 4.18
CA TRP A 194 -6.82 28.12 5.51
C TRP A 194 -6.93 26.58 5.57
N LEU A 195 -7.73 25.98 4.70
CA LEU A 195 -7.90 24.52 4.61
C LEU A 195 -6.88 23.85 3.68
N VAL A 196 -6.39 24.55 2.68
CA VAL A 196 -5.46 24.02 1.68
C VAL A 196 -4.25 23.37 2.34
N GLY A 197 -3.62 24.05 3.31
CA GLY A 197 -2.45 23.52 4.01
C GLY A 197 -2.72 22.22 4.78
N ILE A 198 -3.90 22.08 5.38
CA ILE A 198 -4.29 20.89 6.13
C ILE A 198 -4.58 19.74 5.17
N VAL A 199 -5.33 20.00 4.10
CA VAL A 199 -5.75 19.00 3.13
C VAL A 199 -4.57 18.46 2.31
N THR A 200 -3.66 19.36 1.89
CA THR A 200 -2.43 18.94 1.18
C THR A 200 -1.47 18.13 2.05
N SER A 201 -1.40 18.44 3.35
CA SER A 201 -0.59 17.64 4.29
C SER A 201 -1.15 16.24 4.55
N LEU A 202 -2.42 15.99 4.27
CA LEU A 202 -3.03 14.65 4.32
C LEU A 202 -2.86 13.85 3.01
N SER A 203 -2.38 14.49 1.96
CA SER A 203 -2.28 13.90 0.64
C SER A 203 -1.14 12.90 0.53
N SER A 204 -1.47 11.67 0.18
CA SER A 204 -0.47 10.65 -0.16
C SER A 204 0.27 10.96 -1.46
N LEU A 205 -0.37 11.67 -2.39
CA LEU A 205 0.23 12.07 -3.66
C LEU A 205 1.33 13.12 -3.48
N THR A 206 1.07 14.16 -2.67
CA THR A 206 2.03 15.24 -2.41
C THR A 206 3.33 14.71 -1.83
N HIS A 207 3.24 13.85 -0.82
CA HIS A 207 4.40 13.21 -0.18
C HIS A 207 5.11 12.21 -1.10
N PHE A 208 4.36 11.51 -1.96
CA PHE A 208 4.95 10.57 -2.91
C PHE A 208 5.74 11.25 -4.04
N ILE A 209 5.32 12.43 -4.50
CA ILE A 209 6.02 13.20 -5.55
C ILE A 209 7.45 13.55 -5.13
N ALA A 210 7.73 13.81 -3.85
CA ALA A 210 9.08 14.06 -3.36
C ALA A 210 9.99 12.85 -3.60
N PHE A 211 9.52 11.65 -3.26
CA PHE A 211 10.24 10.40 -3.53
C PHE A 211 10.51 10.15 -5.01
N GLN A 212 9.55 10.47 -5.89
CA GLN A 212 9.72 10.34 -7.35
C GLN A 212 10.87 11.21 -7.88
N LYS A 213 11.10 12.37 -7.27
CA LYS A 213 12.14 13.33 -7.65
C LYS A 213 13.50 13.07 -7.01
N GLY A 214 13.70 11.93 -6.37
CA GLY A 214 14.97 11.62 -5.72
C GLY A 214 15.17 12.27 -4.35
N VAL A 215 14.15 12.95 -3.80
CA VAL A 215 14.24 13.66 -2.52
C VAL A 215 13.71 12.78 -1.38
N LEU A 216 14.57 12.53 -0.39
CA LEU A 216 14.18 11.89 0.87
C LEU A 216 14.00 12.98 1.93
N ASP A 217 12.77 13.45 2.13
CA ASP A 217 12.44 14.32 3.25
C ASP A 217 11.95 13.47 4.45
N SER A 218 12.44 13.82 5.63
CA SER A 218 11.97 13.20 6.88
C SER A 218 10.47 13.41 7.11
N ARG A 219 9.91 14.50 6.61
CA ARG A 219 8.47 14.79 6.67
C ARG A 219 7.64 13.74 5.96
N ASP A 220 8.09 13.30 4.78
CA ASP A 220 7.38 12.30 3.97
C ASP A 220 7.46 10.91 4.61
N LEU A 221 8.62 10.56 5.20
CA LEU A 221 8.77 9.34 5.97
C LEU A 221 7.87 9.31 7.21
N ILE A 222 7.80 10.43 7.95
CA ILE A 222 6.94 10.57 9.13
C ILE A 222 5.47 10.48 8.70
N TYR A 223 5.10 11.08 7.57
CA TYR A 223 3.74 11.01 7.05
C TYR A 223 3.32 9.55 6.81
N PHE A 224 4.06 8.78 6.00
CA PHE A 224 3.71 7.39 5.73
C PHE A 224 3.78 6.53 6.99
N GLY A 225 4.79 6.73 7.84
CA GLY A 225 4.90 6.05 9.13
C GLY A 225 3.70 6.32 10.05
N SER A 226 3.27 7.58 10.15
CA SER A 226 2.10 7.97 10.95
C SER A 226 0.80 7.44 10.36
N LEU A 227 0.63 7.48 9.03
CA LEU A 227 -0.53 6.93 8.34
C LEU A 227 -0.68 5.42 8.62
N ILE A 228 0.41 4.67 8.45
CA ILE A 228 0.43 3.23 8.75
C ILE A 228 0.13 2.98 10.22
N GLY A 229 0.85 3.66 11.12
CA GLY A 229 0.67 3.50 12.57
C GLY A 229 -0.75 3.84 13.02
N PHE A 230 -1.32 4.93 12.56
CA PHE A 230 -2.66 5.38 12.89
C PHE A 230 -3.74 4.41 12.37
N ALA A 231 -3.63 3.98 11.11
CA ALA A 231 -4.58 3.04 10.52
C ALA A 231 -4.56 1.67 11.23
N LEU A 232 -3.36 1.16 11.55
CA LEU A 232 -3.23 -0.08 12.33
C LEU A 232 -3.72 0.08 13.77
N PHE A 233 -3.54 1.26 14.38
CA PHE A 233 -4.07 1.56 15.71
C PHE A 233 -5.60 1.54 15.70
N LEU A 234 -6.24 2.21 14.74
CA LEU A 234 -7.70 2.17 14.58
C LEU A 234 -8.20 0.73 14.31
N ASN A 235 -7.48 -0.03 13.49
CA ASN A 235 -7.78 -1.43 13.27
C ASN A 235 -7.80 -2.21 14.60
N GLY A 236 -6.82 -1.97 15.47
CA GLY A 236 -6.76 -2.57 16.81
C GLY A 236 -7.95 -2.22 17.70
N ILE A 237 -8.41 -0.97 17.67
CA ILE A 237 -9.61 -0.54 18.42
C ILE A 237 -10.85 -1.25 17.88
N ILE A 238 -11.04 -1.29 16.57
CA ILE A 238 -12.19 -1.94 15.92
C ILE A 238 -12.26 -3.41 16.32
N ILE A 239 -11.14 -4.14 16.21
CA ILE A 239 -11.10 -5.56 16.55
C ILE A 239 -11.38 -5.81 18.05
N ARG A 240 -10.88 -4.94 18.93
CA ARG A 240 -11.16 -5.05 20.38
C ARG A 240 -12.62 -4.80 20.71
N ASN A 241 -13.24 -3.80 20.09
CA ASN A 241 -14.66 -3.51 20.30
C ASN A 241 -15.56 -4.65 19.83
N LEU A 242 -15.16 -5.35 18.74
CA LEU A 242 -15.87 -6.53 18.26
C LEU A 242 -15.75 -7.75 19.20
N ARG A 243 -14.77 -7.75 20.09
CA ARG A 243 -14.59 -8.78 21.13
C ARG A 243 -15.45 -8.54 22.37
N ALA A 244 -15.81 -7.28 22.63
CA ALA A 244 -16.53 -6.88 23.85
C ALA A 244 -18.06 -6.93 23.70
N GLY A 245 -18.61 -7.09 22.51
CA GLY A 245 -20.03 -7.23 22.20
C GLY A 245 -20.37 -8.59 21.62
#